data_f4e85a3abc83112ec6cfef54d3af53e2
#
_entry.id   f4e85a3abc83112ec6cfef54d3af53e2
#
_cell.length_a   1.000
_cell.length_b   1.000
_cell.length_c   1.000
_cell.angle_alpha   90.00
_cell.angle_beta   90.00
_cell.angle_gamma   90.00
#
_symmetry.space_group_name_H-M   'P 1'
#
loop_
_entity.id
_entity.type
_entity.pdbx_description
1 polymer ?
#
loop_
_entity_poly.entity_id
_entity_poly.type
_entity_poly.pdbx_seq_one_letter_code
_entity_poly.pdbx_strand_id
1 'polypeptide(L)'
;MATVRASIAEAISVSGGKIEELTARLADATEAASAEIFGEELPGERELIVEATIRNLANMIANNRWLDTPEKVEAYCNQVGMDLANYALGVREDSQTLN
;
A
#
# COMPACT_ATOMS: atom_id res chain seq x y z
N MET A 1 -16.02 -1.37 19.98
CA MET A 1 -14.78 -2.14 19.78
C MET A 1 -14.02 -1.59 18.58
N ALA A 2 -12.73 -1.31 18.74
CA ALA A 2 -11.92 -0.77 17.63
C ALA A 2 -11.75 -1.81 16.52
N THR A 3 -11.86 -1.38 15.27
CA THR A 3 -11.56 -2.22 14.12
C THR A 3 -10.04 -2.29 13.91
N VAL A 4 -9.57 -3.23 13.09
CA VAL A 4 -8.16 -3.32 12.71
C VAL A 4 -7.69 -1.99 12.10
N ARG A 5 -8.52 -1.36 11.23
CA ARG A 5 -8.17 -0.07 10.61
C ARG A 5 -8.08 1.06 11.62
N ALA A 6 -8.94 1.08 12.62
CA ALA A 6 -8.87 2.09 13.68
C ALA A 6 -7.58 1.94 14.47
N SER A 7 -7.17 0.71 14.80
CA SER A 7 -5.91 0.43 15.49
C SER A 7 -4.70 0.85 14.65
N ILE A 8 -4.75 0.66 13.33
CA ILE A 8 -3.70 1.10 12.41
C ILE A 8 -3.61 2.62 12.38
N ALA A 9 -4.75 3.31 12.35
CA ALA A 9 -4.79 4.77 12.37
C ALA A 9 -4.11 5.32 13.62
N GLU A 10 -4.34 4.69 14.77
CA GLU A 10 -3.68 5.05 16.02
C GLU A 10 -2.16 4.82 15.92
N ALA A 11 -1.76 3.67 15.39
CA ALA A 11 -0.34 3.35 15.19
C ALA A 11 0.35 4.37 14.28
N ILE A 12 -0.31 4.79 13.22
CA ILE A 12 0.20 5.82 12.31
C ILE A 12 0.39 7.13 13.06
N SER A 13 -0.61 7.52 13.85
CA SER A 13 -0.58 8.76 14.63
C SER A 13 0.61 8.79 15.60
N VAL A 14 0.88 7.68 16.30
CA VAL A 14 1.98 7.63 17.28
C VAL A 14 3.34 7.33 16.64
N SER A 15 3.39 7.01 15.35
CA SER A 15 4.64 6.69 14.67
C SER A 15 5.55 7.90 14.44
N GLY A 16 4.99 9.12 14.50
CA GLY A 16 5.77 10.36 14.40
C GLY A 16 6.53 10.51 13.09
N GLY A 17 5.90 10.23 11.95
CA GLY A 17 6.51 10.37 10.65
C GLY A 17 7.27 9.15 10.15
N LYS A 18 7.37 8.11 10.96
CA LYS A 18 8.05 6.87 10.53
C LYS A 18 7.33 6.16 9.40
N ILE A 19 6.01 6.35 9.28
CA ILE A 19 5.25 5.77 8.18
C ILE A 19 5.66 6.39 6.84
N GLU A 20 5.93 7.68 6.80
CA GLU A 20 6.40 8.35 5.59
C GLU A 20 7.80 7.86 5.20
N GLU A 21 8.67 7.69 6.19
CA GLU A 21 10.01 7.13 5.95
C GLU A 21 9.92 5.70 5.40
N LEU A 22 9.08 4.87 6.00
CA LEU A 22 8.87 3.49 5.54
C LEU A 22 8.33 3.48 4.12
N THR A 23 7.37 4.36 3.81
CA THR A 23 6.79 4.47 2.47
C THR A 23 7.87 4.80 1.44
N ALA A 24 8.73 5.77 1.74
CA ALA A 24 9.82 6.16 0.85
C ALA A 24 10.82 5.02 0.62
N ARG A 25 11.20 4.32 1.68
CA ARG A 25 12.13 3.19 1.59
C ARG A 25 11.53 2.02 0.82
N LEU A 26 10.23 1.75 0.98
CA LEU A 26 9.55 0.72 0.21
C LEU A 26 9.52 1.07 -1.28
N ALA A 27 9.31 2.34 -1.61
CA ALA A 27 9.35 2.80 -3.00
C ALA A 27 10.74 2.58 -3.62
N ASP A 28 11.79 2.98 -2.91
CA ASP A 28 13.18 2.81 -3.36
C ASP A 28 13.52 1.32 -3.55
N ALA A 29 13.14 0.49 -2.58
CA ALA A 29 13.39 -0.95 -2.64
C ALA A 29 12.64 -1.59 -3.81
N THR A 30 11.42 -1.14 -4.08
CA THR A 30 10.60 -1.63 -5.19
C THR A 30 11.26 -1.29 -6.53
N GLU A 31 11.74 -0.06 -6.68
CA GLU A 31 12.44 0.36 -7.90
C GLU A 31 13.72 -0.45 -8.12
N ALA A 32 14.51 -0.63 -7.07
CA ALA A 32 15.74 -1.40 -7.12
C ALA A 32 15.48 -2.85 -7.52
N ALA A 33 14.47 -3.49 -6.91
CA ALA A 33 14.10 -4.86 -7.21
C ALA A 33 13.60 -5.00 -8.64
N SER A 34 12.79 -4.06 -9.09
CA SER A 34 12.26 -4.05 -10.46
C SER A 34 13.37 -3.95 -11.49
N ALA A 35 14.33 -3.04 -11.28
CA ALA A 35 15.48 -2.88 -12.17
C ALA A 35 16.34 -4.14 -12.23
N GLU A 36 16.53 -4.80 -11.08
CA GLU A 36 17.31 -6.04 -11.00
C GLU A 36 16.63 -7.19 -11.75
N ILE A 37 15.31 -7.32 -11.60
CA ILE A 37 14.55 -8.44 -12.18
C ILE A 37 14.30 -8.25 -13.67
N PHE A 38 13.87 -7.06 -14.08
CA PHE A 38 13.46 -6.79 -15.46
C PHE A 38 14.58 -6.18 -16.31
N GLY A 39 15.63 -5.67 -15.67
CA GLY A 39 16.76 -5.04 -16.38
C GLY A 39 16.33 -3.74 -17.05
N GLU A 40 16.39 -3.70 -18.38
CA GLU A 40 15.97 -2.53 -19.13
C GLU A 40 14.46 -2.39 -19.13
N GLU A 41 13.99 -1.20 -19.43
CA GLU A 41 12.57 -0.84 -19.38
C GLU A 41 11.72 -1.79 -20.22
N LEU A 42 10.78 -2.45 -19.56
CA LEU A 42 9.82 -3.36 -20.16
C LEU A 42 8.49 -2.64 -20.33
N PRO A 43 7.84 -2.71 -21.50
CA PRO A 43 6.49 -2.16 -21.65
C PRO A 43 5.55 -2.77 -20.60
N GLY A 44 4.84 -1.91 -19.86
CA GLY A 44 3.94 -2.36 -18.82
C GLY A 44 4.63 -2.64 -17.48
N GLU A 45 5.90 -2.28 -17.30
CA GLU A 45 6.64 -2.49 -16.06
C GLU A 45 5.91 -1.95 -14.84
N ARG A 46 5.35 -0.75 -14.93
CA ARG A 46 4.63 -0.14 -13.81
C ARG A 46 3.42 -0.96 -13.41
N GLU A 47 2.69 -1.49 -14.36
CA GLU A 47 1.54 -2.35 -14.11
C GLU A 47 1.95 -3.66 -13.45
N LEU A 48 3.11 -4.19 -13.82
CA LEU A 48 3.67 -5.39 -13.17
C LEU A 48 4.06 -5.10 -11.72
N ILE A 49 4.61 -3.92 -11.46
CA ILE A 49 4.95 -3.49 -10.09
C ILE A 49 3.67 -3.38 -9.25
N VAL A 50 2.62 -2.77 -9.79
CA VAL A 50 1.32 -2.66 -9.11
C VAL A 50 0.79 -4.06 -8.80
N GLU A 51 0.81 -4.96 -9.78
CA GLU A 51 0.32 -6.33 -9.59
C GLU A 51 1.11 -7.08 -8.51
N ALA A 52 2.43 -6.97 -8.53
CA ALA A 52 3.29 -7.60 -7.52
C ALA A 52 3.00 -7.04 -6.12
N THR A 53 2.76 -5.73 -6.03
CA THR A 53 2.43 -5.06 -4.78
C THR A 53 1.09 -5.56 -4.23
N ILE A 54 0.09 -5.71 -5.10
CA ILE A 54 -1.22 -6.26 -4.73
C ILE A 54 -1.07 -7.67 -4.17
N ARG A 55 -0.28 -8.52 -4.84
CA ARG A 55 -0.06 -9.91 -4.41
C ARG A 55 0.66 -9.96 -3.06
N ASN A 56 1.66 -9.11 -2.87
CA ASN A 56 2.36 -9.02 -1.60
C ASN A 56 1.43 -8.56 -0.48
N LEU A 57 0.61 -7.55 -0.75
CA LEU A 57 -0.37 -7.06 0.20
C LEU A 57 -1.39 -8.15 0.55
N ALA A 58 -1.84 -8.92 -0.45
CA ALA A 58 -2.76 -10.04 -0.22
C ALA A 58 -2.15 -11.08 0.72
N ASN A 59 -0.86 -11.39 0.55
CA ASN A 59 -0.16 -12.31 1.45
C ASN A 59 -0.12 -11.79 2.87
N MET A 60 0.16 -10.51 3.05
CA MET A 60 0.19 -9.88 4.36
C MET A 60 -1.19 -9.91 5.03
N ILE A 61 -2.23 -9.64 4.28
CA ILE A 61 -3.61 -9.66 4.78
C ILE A 61 -4.01 -11.09 5.14
N ALA A 62 -3.68 -12.07 4.29
CA ALA A 62 -4.00 -13.48 4.52
C ALA A 62 -3.34 -14.02 5.79
N ASN A 63 -2.17 -13.50 6.15
CA ASN A 63 -1.43 -13.93 7.33
C ASN A 63 -1.80 -13.15 8.60
N ASN A 64 -2.74 -12.23 8.50
CA ASN A 64 -3.18 -11.43 9.64
C ASN A 64 -4.20 -12.20 10.48
N ARG A 65 -3.79 -12.59 11.68
CA ARG A 65 -4.65 -13.40 12.58
C ARG A 65 -5.90 -12.68 13.09
N TRP A 66 -5.94 -11.34 12.99
CA TRP A 66 -7.12 -10.57 13.38
C TRP A 66 -8.23 -10.66 12.34
N LEU A 67 -7.89 -11.08 11.12
CA LEU A 67 -8.82 -11.25 10.00
C LEU A 67 -9.11 -12.74 9.84
N ASP A 68 -9.79 -13.30 10.80
CA ASP A 68 -9.97 -14.75 10.94
C ASP A 68 -11.21 -15.32 10.25
N THR A 69 -11.99 -14.48 9.57
CA THR A 69 -13.13 -14.92 8.77
C THR A 69 -13.08 -14.29 7.38
N PRO A 70 -13.68 -14.95 6.36
CA PRO A 70 -13.76 -14.36 5.02
C PRO A 70 -14.41 -12.98 5.01
N GLU A 71 -15.44 -12.77 5.83
CA GLU A 71 -16.15 -11.50 5.90
C GLU A 71 -15.26 -10.39 6.44
N LYS A 72 -14.41 -10.68 7.43
CA LYS A 72 -13.46 -9.70 7.96
C LYS A 72 -12.38 -9.35 6.93
N VAL A 73 -11.88 -10.35 6.21
CA VAL A 73 -10.90 -10.15 5.14
C VAL A 73 -11.49 -9.23 4.06
N GLU A 74 -12.71 -9.53 3.62
CA GLU A 74 -13.38 -8.75 2.57
C GLU A 74 -13.64 -7.32 3.02
N ALA A 75 -14.13 -7.13 4.24
CA ALA A 75 -14.38 -5.79 4.79
C ALA A 75 -13.09 -4.98 4.90
N TYR A 76 -12.01 -5.61 5.35
CA TYR A 76 -10.69 -4.96 5.44
C TYR A 76 -10.17 -4.57 4.06
N CYS A 77 -10.26 -5.47 3.07
CA CYS A 77 -9.83 -5.19 1.70
C CYS A 77 -10.63 -4.04 1.08
N ASN A 78 -11.93 -3.98 1.34
CA ASN A 78 -12.76 -2.88 0.86
C ASN A 78 -12.30 -1.54 1.45
N GLN A 79 -11.98 -1.51 2.74
CA GLN A 79 -11.48 -0.30 3.40
C GLN A 79 -10.10 0.10 2.84
N VAL A 80 -9.22 -0.86 2.66
CA VAL A 80 -7.89 -0.61 2.07
C VAL A 80 -8.03 -0.06 0.65
N GLY A 81 -8.97 -0.60 -0.14
CA GLY A 81 -9.24 -0.11 -1.48
C GLY A 81 -9.71 1.35 -1.48
N MET A 82 -10.58 1.72 -0.56
CA MET A 82 -11.04 3.10 -0.40
C MET A 82 -9.89 4.02 0.00
N ASP A 83 -9.05 3.59 0.94
CA ASP A 83 -7.88 4.35 1.38
C ASP A 83 -6.91 4.54 0.22
N LEU A 84 -6.67 3.48 -0.55
CA LEU A 84 -5.79 3.53 -1.72
C LEU A 84 -6.29 4.56 -2.74
N ALA A 85 -7.59 4.56 -3.03
CA ALA A 85 -8.18 5.53 -3.95
C ALA A 85 -7.99 6.96 -3.44
N ASN A 86 -8.23 7.18 -2.15
CA ASN A 86 -8.07 8.50 -1.55
C ASN A 86 -6.62 8.99 -1.61
N TYR A 87 -5.66 8.13 -1.31
CA TYR A 87 -4.24 8.49 -1.39
C TYR A 87 -3.84 8.80 -2.85
N ALA A 88 -4.25 7.97 -3.80
CA ALA A 88 -3.91 8.17 -5.20
C ALA A 88 -4.49 9.48 -5.74
N LEU A 89 -5.74 9.78 -5.40
CA LEU A 89 -6.38 11.03 -5.81
C LEU A 89 -5.71 12.24 -5.16
N GLY A 90 -5.31 12.12 -3.89
CA GLY A 90 -4.58 13.18 -3.19
C GLY A 90 -3.24 13.49 -3.86
N VAL A 91 -2.49 12.47 -4.25
CA VAL A 91 -1.22 12.63 -4.97
C VAL A 91 -1.45 13.35 -6.30
N ARG A 92 -2.49 13.00 -7.04
CA ARG A 92 -2.82 13.66 -8.31
C ARG A 92 -3.18 15.11 -8.13
N GLU A 93 -3.96 15.44 -7.08
CA GLU A 93 -4.32 16.83 -6.76
C GLU A 93 -3.09 17.66 -6.43
N ASP A 94 -2.20 17.12 -5.60
CA ASP A 94 -0.95 17.79 -5.23
C ASP A 94 -0.09 18.07 -6.46
N SER A 95 0.03 17.10 -7.38
CA SER A 95 0.77 17.27 -8.62
C SER A 95 0.18 18.36 -9.51
N GLN A 96 -1.14 18.43 -9.59
CA GLN A 96 -1.84 19.46 -10.35
C GLN A 96 -1.66 20.85 -9.72
N THR A 97 -1.69 20.92 -8.41
CA THR A 97 -1.52 22.17 -7.67
C THR A 97 -0.11 22.76 -7.86
N LEU A 98 0.90 21.89 -7.98
CA LEU A 98 2.29 22.30 -8.16
C LEU A 98 2.60 22.80 -9.57
N ASN A 99 1.73 22.55 -10.50
CA ASN A 99 1.85 23.00 -11.88
C ASN A 99 1.15 24.33 -12.06
#